data_eee6088adddc501f4d7bd06daace754e
#
_entry.id   eee6088adddc501f4d7bd06daace754e
#
_cell.length_a   1.000
_cell.length_b   1.000
_cell.length_c   1.000
_cell.angle_alpha   90.00
_cell.angle_beta   90.00
_cell.angle_gamma   90.00
#
_symmetry.space_group_name_H-M   'P 1'
#
loop_
_entity.id
_entity.type
_entity.pdbx_description
1 polymer ?
#
loop_
_entity_poly.entity_id
_entity_poly.type
_entity_poly.pdbx_seq_one_letter_code
_entity_poly.pdbx_strand_id
1 'polypeptide(L)'
;MLNPSLTTIEGKPSEHNEFWSSFTRDILEYISMKNNSIVYFLWGRDIEIFEKNILSGDIIKHNHPSTSGNIENERDFLNGSSFKNTINIINWTGYEEKVKTLKKESENTLF
;
A
#
# COMPACT_ATOMS: atom_id res chain seq x y z
N MET A 1 6.73 0.63 -2.78
CA MET A 1 5.76 1.76 -2.77
C MET A 1 5.95 2.56 -4.05
N LEU A 2 4.87 2.86 -4.76
CA LEU A 2 4.90 3.66 -5.98
C LEU A 2 4.28 5.03 -5.73
N ASN A 3 5.04 6.09 -5.99
CA ASN A 3 4.46 7.43 -6.04
C ASN A 3 3.81 7.65 -7.41
N PRO A 4 2.61 8.23 -7.47
CA PRO A 4 1.92 8.48 -8.74
C PRO A 4 2.61 9.55 -9.58
N SER A 5 3.40 10.40 -8.95
CA SER A 5 4.27 11.38 -9.60
C SER A 5 5.70 11.18 -9.12
N LEU A 6 6.63 11.00 -10.04
CA LEU A 6 8.03 10.73 -9.72
C LEU A 6 8.88 11.99 -9.60
N THR A 7 8.36 13.14 -10.01
CA THR A 7 9.02 14.44 -9.90
C THR A 7 8.06 15.53 -9.47
N THR A 8 8.60 16.58 -8.90
CA THR A 8 7.86 17.82 -8.62
C THR A 8 8.84 18.99 -8.57
N ILE A 9 8.32 20.19 -8.43
CA ILE A 9 9.12 21.39 -8.19
C ILE A 9 9.28 21.56 -6.68
N GLU A 10 10.46 21.95 -6.22
CA GLU A 10 10.72 22.22 -4.81
C GLU A 10 9.68 23.22 -4.24
N GLY A 11 9.10 22.89 -3.11
CA GLY A 11 8.07 23.69 -2.47
C GLY A 11 6.71 23.68 -3.15
N LYS A 12 6.54 22.91 -4.24
CA LYS A 12 5.27 22.79 -4.98
C LYS A 12 4.85 21.31 -5.12
N PRO A 13 4.31 20.71 -4.07
CA PRO A 13 3.83 19.34 -4.15
C PRO A 13 2.74 19.22 -5.22
N SER A 14 2.72 18.10 -5.91
CA SER A 14 1.75 17.77 -6.96
C SER A 14 1.86 18.54 -8.27
N GLU A 15 2.87 19.37 -8.45
CA GLU A 15 3.02 20.20 -9.66
C GLU A 15 3.13 19.36 -10.95
N HIS A 16 3.75 18.18 -10.89
CA HIS A 16 3.93 17.29 -12.03
C HIS A 16 2.96 16.11 -12.06
N ASN A 17 1.90 16.12 -11.27
CA ASN A 17 0.96 15.00 -11.21
C ASN A 17 0.30 14.70 -12.55
N GLU A 18 -0.12 15.72 -13.28
CA GLU A 18 -0.73 15.56 -14.60
C GLU A 18 0.25 14.97 -15.61
N PHE A 19 1.49 15.45 -15.59
CA PHE A 19 2.55 14.92 -16.44
C PHE A 19 2.78 13.41 -16.26
N TRP A 20 2.79 12.93 -15.03
CA TRP A 20 3.04 11.54 -14.73
C TRP A 20 1.79 10.64 -14.78
N SER A 21 0.59 11.20 -14.85
CA SER A 21 -0.65 10.44 -14.72
C SER A 21 -0.81 9.34 -15.77
N SER A 22 -0.45 9.60 -17.00
CA SER A 22 -0.54 8.63 -18.10
C SER A 22 0.42 7.44 -17.87
N PHE A 23 1.64 7.72 -17.45
CA PHE A 23 2.63 6.68 -17.10
C PHE A 23 2.15 5.81 -15.94
N THR A 24 1.61 6.43 -14.89
CA THR A 24 1.09 5.71 -13.72
C THR A 24 -0.09 4.82 -14.09
N ARG A 25 -1.01 5.31 -14.93
CA ARG A 25 -2.13 4.50 -15.44
C ARG A 25 -1.63 3.28 -16.21
N ASP A 26 -0.70 3.48 -17.12
CA ASP A 26 -0.17 2.40 -17.95
C ASP A 26 0.53 1.33 -17.11
N ILE A 27 1.30 1.74 -16.11
CA ILE A 27 1.95 0.80 -15.17
C ILE A 27 0.92 0.00 -14.38
N LEU A 28 -0.11 0.65 -13.84
CA LEU A 28 -1.15 -0.02 -13.07
C LEU A 28 -1.94 -1.01 -13.91
N GLU A 29 -2.30 -0.64 -15.11
CA GLU A 29 -2.96 -1.54 -16.06
C GLU A 29 -2.07 -2.74 -16.39
N TYR A 30 -0.81 -2.49 -16.71
CA TYR A 30 0.14 -3.55 -17.03
C TYR A 30 0.34 -4.53 -15.87
N ILE A 31 0.63 -4.03 -14.66
CA ILE A 31 0.87 -4.85 -13.49
C ILE A 31 -0.38 -5.66 -13.12
N SER A 32 -1.54 -5.02 -13.09
CA SER A 32 -2.80 -5.68 -12.72
C SER A 32 -3.26 -6.70 -13.76
N MET A 33 -2.91 -6.50 -15.02
CA MET A 33 -3.16 -7.48 -16.07
C MET A 33 -2.25 -8.70 -15.96
N LYS A 34 -1.00 -8.53 -15.50
CA LYS A 34 -0.01 -9.60 -15.38
C LYS A 34 -0.15 -10.42 -14.11
N ASN A 35 -0.67 -9.84 -13.03
CA ASN A 35 -0.78 -10.49 -11.73
C ASN A 35 -2.10 -10.09 -11.04
N ASN A 36 -2.98 -11.06 -10.85
CA ASN A 36 -4.29 -10.87 -10.22
C ASN A 36 -4.26 -11.03 -8.68
N SER A 37 -3.11 -11.30 -8.10
CA SER A 37 -2.95 -11.53 -6.65
C SER A 37 -2.35 -10.34 -5.89
N ILE A 38 -2.31 -9.17 -6.51
CA ILE A 38 -1.78 -7.95 -5.89
C ILE A 38 -2.85 -7.31 -5.02
N VAL A 39 -2.44 -6.81 -3.86
CA VAL A 39 -3.25 -5.93 -3.02
C VAL A 39 -2.77 -4.50 -3.19
N TYR A 40 -3.68 -3.62 -3.57
CA TYR A 40 -3.40 -2.21 -3.84
C TYR A 40 -3.89 -1.36 -2.67
N PHE A 41 -2.98 -0.61 -2.05
CA PHE A 41 -3.33 0.39 -1.05
C PHE A 41 -3.41 1.75 -1.72
N LEU A 42 -4.60 2.31 -1.79
CA LEU A 42 -4.83 3.65 -2.31
C LEU A 42 -5.03 4.62 -1.13
N TRP A 43 -3.99 5.34 -0.80
CA TRP A 43 -3.97 6.27 0.33
C TRP A 43 -4.13 7.71 -0.14
N GLY A 44 -5.33 8.21 -0.01
CA GLY A 44 -5.70 9.56 -0.40
C GLY A 44 -6.61 9.59 -1.62
N ARG A 45 -7.43 10.61 -1.67
CA ARG A 45 -8.43 10.77 -2.75
C ARG A 45 -7.80 11.01 -4.12
N ASP A 46 -6.64 11.67 -4.15
CA ASP A 46 -5.92 11.93 -5.39
C ASP A 46 -5.41 10.65 -6.07
N ILE A 47 -5.21 9.61 -5.29
CA ILE A 47 -4.77 8.30 -5.80
C ILE A 47 -5.96 7.45 -6.24
N GLU A 48 -7.13 7.67 -5.67
CA GLU A 48 -8.34 6.90 -6.01
C GLU A 48 -8.77 7.08 -7.47
N ILE A 49 -8.33 8.13 -8.14
CA ILE A 49 -8.58 8.32 -9.58
C ILE A 49 -7.96 7.20 -10.43
N PHE A 50 -6.94 6.52 -9.92
CA PHE A 50 -6.29 5.40 -10.60
C PHE A 50 -6.97 4.05 -10.39
N GLU A 51 -7.98 3.98 -9.53
CA GLU A 51 -8.70 2.73 -9.23
C GLU A 51 -9.22 2.04 -10.50
N LYS A 52 -9.76 2.82 -11.42
CA LYS A 52 -10.28 2.32 -12.71
C LYS A 52 -9.23 1.68 -13.61
N ASN A 53 -7.94 1.95 -13.36
CA ASN A 53 -6.83 1.41 -14.12
C ASN A 53 -6.28 0.11 -13.51
N ILE A 54 -6.78 -0.28 -12.35
CA ILE A 54 -6.47 -1.54 -11.70
C ILE A 54 -7.50 -2.57 -12.20
N LEU A 55 -7.04 -3.46 -13.09
CA LEU A 55 -7.93 -4.39 -13.80
C LEU A 55 -8.25 -5.64 -13.00
N SER A 56 -7.40 -5.98 -12.03
CA SER A 56 -7.58 -7.14 -11.16
C SER A 56 -6.80 -6.97 -9.86
N GLY A 57 -7.17 -7.71 -8.83
CA GLY A 57 -6.57 -7.63 -7.49
C GLY A 57 -7.50 -6.97 -6.49
N ASP A 58 -7.06 -6.91 -5.26
CA ASP A 58 -7.83 -6.33 -4.15
C ASP A 58 -7.41 -4.88 -3.92
N ILE A 59 -8.39 -4.02 -3.66
CA ILE A 59 -8.16 -2.60 -3.44
C ILE A 59 -8.61 -2.22 -2.03
N ILE A 60 -7.71 -1.58 -1.27
CA ILE A 60 -7.99 -1.04 0.06
C ILE A 60 -7.76 0.47 0.01
N LYS A 61 -8.80 1.24 0.34
CA LYS A 61 -8.80 2.70 0.25
C LYS A 61 -8.93 3.33 1.62
N HIS A 62 -8.04 4.27 1.92
CA HIS A 62 -8.10 5.13 3.10
C HIS A 62 -7.58 6.53 2.78
N ASN A 63 -7.81 7.47 3.69
CA ASN A 63 -7.20 8.78 3.59
C ASN A 63 -5.68 8.68 3.69
N HIS A 64 -4.99 9.68 3.18
CA HIS A 64 -3.53 9.73 3.24
C HIS A 64 -3.04 9.84 4.69
N PRO A 65 -1.92 9.17 5.06
CA PRO A 65 -1.37 9.24 6.42
C PRO A 65 -1.12 10.66 6.94
N SER A 66 -0.78 11.59 6.07
CA SER A 66 -0.52 13.00 6.46
C SER A 66 -1.74 13.71 7.03
N THR A 67 -2.95 13.20 6.79
CA THR A 67 -4.22 13.76 7.30
C THR A 67 -4.79 12.92 8.44
N SER A 68 -4.03 12.00 8.99
CA SER A 68 -4.46 11.12 10.07
C SER A 68 -4.66 11.86 11.39
N GLY A 69 -5.50 11.29 12.26
CA GLY A 69 -5.76 11.80 13.61
C GLY A 69 -7.23 12.02 13.93
N ASN A 70 -8.13 11.91 12.96
CA ASN A 70 -9.57 11.96 13.21
C ASN A 70 -10.15 10.54 13.24
N ILE A 71 -10.08 9.88 14.38
CA ILE A 71 -10.55 8.51 14.58
C ILE A 71 -12.07 8.34 14.44
N GLU A 72 -12.84 9.40 14.45
CA GLU A 72 -14.28 9.36 14.17
C GLU A 72 -14.57 9.20 12.68
N ASN A 73 -13.61 9.50 11.83
CA ASN A 73 -13.73 9.31 10.38
C ASN A 73 -13.30 7.89 10.01
N GLU A 74 -14.23 7.10 9.50
CA GLU A 74 -13.99 5.72 9.06
C GLU A 74 -12.90 5.61 7.99
N ARG A 75 -12.71 6.67 7.20
CA ARG A 75 -11.65 6.72 6.18
C ARG A 75 -10.29 7.16 6.71
N ASP A 76 -10.19 7.53 7.99
CA ASP A 76 -8.90 7.92 8.56
C ASP A 76 -7.89 6.78 8.45
N PHE A 77 -6.65 7.12 8.13
CA PHE A 77 -5.57 6.13 7.96
C PHE A 77 -5.39 5.26 9.22
N LEU A 78 -5.55 5.84 10.41
CA LEU A 78 -5.41 5.11 11.68
C LEU A 78 -6.53 4.10 11.93
N ASN A 79 -7.70 4.32 11.34
CA ASN A 79 -8.81 3.36 11.36
C ASN A 79 -8.66 2.28 10.28
N GLY A 80 -7.71 2.46 9.38
CA GLY A 80 -7.44 1.52 8.31
C GLY A 80 -6.84 0.23 8.83
N SER A 81 -7.15 -0.84 8.13
CA SER A 81 -6.66 -2.19 8.45
C SER A 81 -5.71 -2.73 7.39
N SER A 82 -5.13 -1.84 6.57
CA SER A 82 -4.27 -2.23 5.45
C SER A 82 -3.17 -3.20 5.86
N PHE A 83 -2.40 -2.87 6.88
CA PHE A 83 -1.32 -3.72 7.37
C PHE A 83 -1.83 -4.98 8.06
N LYS A 84 -2.86 -4.86 8.87
CA LYS A 84 -3.45 -5.98 9.58
C LYS A 84 -4.08 -7.00 8.63
N ASN A 85 -4.80 -6.54 7.62
CA ASN A 85 -5.47 -7.42 6.66
C ASN A 85 -4.49 -8.11 5.70
N THR A 86 -3.26 -7.65 5.61
CA THR A 86 -2.24 -8.21 4.72
C THR A 86 -1.11 -8.92 5.47
N ILE A 87 -1.26 -9.16 6.77
CA ILE A 87 -0.25 -9.82 7.59
C ILE A 87 0.06 -11.25 7.11
N ASN A 88 -0.90 -11.92 6.49
CA ASN A 88 -0.72 -13.25 5.92
C ASN A 88 0.04 -13.24 4.58
N ILE A 89 0.15 -12.08 3.95
CA ILE A 89 0.81 -11.90 2.66
C ILE A 89 2.25 -11.42 2.86
N ILE A 90 2.44 -10.47 3.79
CA ILE A 90 3.73 -9.86 4.06
C ILE A 90 3.92 -9.61 5.56
N ASN A 91 5.11 -9.89 6.03
CA ASN A 91 5.51 -9.52 7.39
C ASN A 91 5.99 -8.07 7.42
N TRP A 92 5.14 -7.18 7.89
CA TRP A 92 5.41 -5.74 7.95
C TRP A 92 6.47 -5.34 8.97
N THR A 93 6.64 -6.16 10.02
CA THR A 93 7.60 -5.84 11.09
C THR A 93 8.98 -6.42 10.84
N GLY A 94 9.07 -7.50 10.10
CA GLY A 94 10.32 -8.24 9.89
C GLY A 94 10.87 -8.91 11.14
N TYR A 95 10.33 -8.57 12.31
CA TYR A 95 10.84 -8.99 13.61
C TYR A 95 10.21 -10.29 14.13
N GLU A 96 8.91 -10.45 13.96
CA GLU A 96 8.18 -11.63 14.44
C GLU A 96 8.61 -12.93 13.79
N GLU A 97 9.03 -12.87 12.55
CA GLU A 97 9.51 -14.03 11.82
C GLU A 97 10.80 -14.61 12.43
N LYS A 98 11.71 -13.72 12.85
CA LYS A 98 12.92 -14.12 13.60
C LYS A 98 12.59 -14.79 14.93
N VAL A 99 11.64 -14.25 15.66
CA VAL A 99 11.23 -14.80 16.97
C VAL A 99 10.53 -16.15 16.79
N LYS A 100 9.69 -16.32 15.79
CA LYS A 100 9.03 -17.59 15.47
C LYS A 100 10.04 -18.66 15.03
N THR A 101 11.01 -18.29 14.23
CA THR A 101 12.09 -19.20 13.79
C THR A 101 12.94 -19.65 14.98
N LEU A 102 13.34 -18.75 15.86
CA LEU A 102 14.09 -19.05 17.07
C LEU A 102 13.31 -19.94 18.03
N LYS A 103 12.02 -19.72 18.22
CA LYS A 103 11.16 -20.58 19.02
C LYS A 103 11.05 -21.98 18.42
N LYS A 104 10.90 -22.09 17.12
CA LYS A 104 10.80 -23.37 16.40
C LYS A 104 12.10 -24.14 16.47
N GLU A 105 13.25 -23.49 16.33
CA GLU A 105 14.58 -24.10 16.52
C GLU A 105 14.81 -24.53 17.96
N SER A 106 14.41 -23.73 18.94
CA SER A 106 14.48 -24.06 20.35
C SER A 106 13.60 -25.26 20.69
N GLU A 107 12.39 -25.36 20.16
CA GLU A 107 11.50 -26.50 20.34
C GLU A 107 12.07 -27.78 19.69
N ASN A 108 12.71 -27.65 18.53
CA ASN A 108 13.34 -28.80 17.85
C ASN A 108 14.63 -29.29 18.52
N THR A 109 15.30 -28.46 19.30
CA THR A 109 16.53 -28.82 20.03
C THR A 109 16.28 -29.44 21.42
N LEU A 110 15.06 -29.39 21.90
CA LEU A 110 14.65 -29.99 23.16
C LEU A 110 14.32 -31.50 23.06
N PHE A 111 14.33 -32.00 21.86
CA PHE A 111 14.05 -33.42 21.55
C PHE A 111 15.15 -34.03 20.68
#